data_b9362ee446981b8b9b56bff9f1542a23
#
_entry.id   b9362ee446981b8b9b56bff9f1542a23
#
_cell.length_a   1.000
_cell.length_b   1.000
_cell.length_c   1.000
_cell.angle_alpha   90.00
_cell.angle_beta   90.00
_cell.angle_gamma   90.00
#
_symmetry.space_group_name_H-M   'P 1'
#
loop_
_entity.id
_entity.type
_entity.pdbx_description
1 polymer ?
#
loop_
_entity_poly.entity_id
_entity_poly.type
_entity_poly.pdbx_seq_one_letter_code
_entity_poly.pdbx_strand_id
1 'polypeptide(L)'
;MKFGPVAPHDALGATAVHSIRQGDLVLKKGTLIGPAEVAALKAAGVKDIVVARLEPGDVSEDQAAADIASAVQGEGVRADRAFTGRCNLFAETSGVLVLDKDAIDRLNRIDEAVTLATLPAFKPVVEGEMIATVKIIPFAVAAKARDQAVSEAAKAKPVIRVAPYKVRKIGIVSTLLPGLAPKVVEKTLKITAARIAPAGASIVAERRVPHETPALARAIDEVLNAGAELVIVFGASAIADRRDVIPAAVEAVGGKIEHFGMPVDPGNLMLIGRLRGQAVIGAPGCARSPKENGFDWVLMRLLAGLPVSRADITGMGVGGLLMEIVTRPQPRSEPVPEKGRRIAALVLAAGSSTRMGAINKLIAEIGGKPLVRIAAEQALASRAKPVIVVTGHERERVEAALAGLPVRFVNNPDYAEGLGSSLKSGIAAVPAEADGAIVCLGDMPQVDHQLIDKLVAAFDPERSALVVVPTFDGRRGNPVVWSRRFFHDLMSINGDIGARHLIGSYAEAVVEVPVAGEAALTDVDTPESFSAVKAEIERA
;
A
#
# COMPACT_ATOMS: atom_id res chain seq x y z
N MET A 1 -7.60 27.09 35.66
CA MET A 1 -6.37 26.40 36.15
C MET A 1 -5.23 27.39 36.19
N LYS A 2 -4.54 27.53 37.35
CA LYS A 2 -3.31 28.31 37.46
C LYS A 2 -2.13 27.47 37.00
N PHE A 3 -1.29 28.06 36.15
CA PHE A 3 -0.11 27.42 35.58
C PHE A 3 1.07 28.35 35.69
N GLY A 4 2.18 27.87 36.23
CA GLY A 4 3.40 28.67 36.30
C GLY A 4 4.36 28.24 37.41
N PRO A 5 5.52 28.92 37.52
CA PRO A 5 6.49 28.67 38.58
C PRO A 5 5.97 29.14 39.92
N VAL A 6 6.16 28.30 40.94
CA VAL A 6 5.88 28.63 42.36
C VAL A 6 7.01 28.12 43.24
N ALA A 7 7.22 28.75 44.40
CA ALA A 7 8.15 28.21 45.38
C ALA A 7 7.67 26.86 45.93
N PRO A 8 8.58 25.95 46.37
CA PRO A 8 8.20 24.61 46.84
C PRO A 8 7.10 24.60 47.94
N HIS A 9 7.06 25.58 48.81
CA HIS A 9 6.03 25.65 49.88
C HIS A 9 4.64 26.00 49.34
N ASP A 10 4.57 26.71 48.22
CA ASP A 10 3.32 27.06 47.54
C ASP A 10 2.84 25.97 46.55
N ALA A 11 3.67 24.97 46.30
CA ALA A 11 3.35 23.90 45.39
C ALA A 11 2.41 22.83 45.98
N LEU A 12 2.17 22.85 47.29
CA LEU A 12 1.32 21.85 47.97
C LEU A 12 -0.08 21.76 47.33
N GLY A 13 -0.50 20.55 46.96
CA GLY A 13 -1.78 20.28 46.32
C GLY A 13 -1.84 20.64 44.83
N ALA A 14 -0.73 21.05 44.21
CA ALA A 14 -0.64 21.28 42.78
C ALA A 14 0.05 20.07 42.10
N THR A 15 -0.06 19.96 40.78
CA THR A 15 0.57 18.90 39.96
C THR A 15 1.86 19.40 39.31
N ALA A 16 2.95 18.63 39.42
CA ALA A 16 4.22 18.95 38.78
C ALA A 16 4.09 18.87 37.25
N VAL A 17 4.40 19.96 36.55
CA VAL A 17 4.28 20.03 35.07
C VAL A 17 5.45 19.34 34.37
N HIS A 18 6.63 19.40 34.98
CA HIS A 18 7.87 18.81 34.44
C HIS A 18 8.47 17.82 35.44
N SER A 19 9.22 16.85 34.93
CA SER A 19 10.05 16.02 35.79
C SER A 19 11.26 16.82 36.28
N ILE A 20 11.59 16.73 37.58
CA ILE A 20 12.75 17.35 38.21
C ILE A 20 13.71 16.25 38.64
N ARG A 21 15.00 16.44 38.31
CA ARG A 21 16.10 15.62 38.80
C ARG A 21 17.16 16.57 39.37
N GLN A 22 17.40 16.50 40.66
CA GLN A 22 18.38 17.33 41.35
C GLN A 22 18.97 16.56 42.54
N GLY A 23 20.21 16.16 42.47
CA GLY A 23 20.82 15.22 43.42
C GLY A 23 20.03 13.90 43.42
N ASP A 24 19.67 13.44 44.60
CA ASP A 24 18.86 12.22 44.80
C ASP A 24 17.35 12.42 44.54
N LEU A 25 16.91 13.66 44.35
CA LEU A 25 15.51 13.95 44.08
C LEU A 25 15.15 13.58 42.63
N VAL A 26 14.14 12.69 42.49
CA VAL A 26 13.46 12.40 41.23
C VAL A 26 11.96 12.62 41.42
N LEU A 27 11.45 13.76 40.93
CA LEU A 27 10.01 14.05 40.87
C LEU A 27 9.55 13.90 39.42
N LYS A 28 8.57 13.04 39.16
CA LYS A 28 8.04 12.81 37.80
C LYS A 28 6.98 13.86 37.44
N LYS A 29 6.89 14.19 36.13
CA LYS A 29 5.75 14.93 35.56
C LYS A 29 4.43 14.25 35.96
N GLY A 30 3.42 15.04 36.32
CA GLY A 30 2.10 14.57 36.74
C GLY A 30 2.01 14.17 38.21
N THR A 31 3.10 14.25 38.99
CA THR A 31 3.06 13.99 40.43
C THR A 31 2.25 15.07 41.14
N LEU A 32 1.22 14.65 41.92
CA LEU A 32 0.55 15.52 42.85
C LEU A 32 1.49 15.82 44.03
N ILE A 33 1.79 17.09 44.26
CA ILE A 33 2.77 17.51 45.25
C ILE A 33 2.12 17.51 46.63
N GLY A 34 2.51 16.55 47.46
CA GLY A 34 2.15 16.42 48.84
C GLY A 34 3.21 17.03 49.80
N PRO A 35 3.03 16.87 51.11
CA PRO A 35 3.99 17.38 52.12
C PRO A 35 5.39 16.76 51.98
N ALA A 36 5.48 15.47 51.57
CA ALA A 36 6.73 14.75 51.39
C ALA A 36 7.52 15.33 50.19
N GLU A 37 6.85 15.58 49.06
CA GLU A 37 7.43 16.19 47.88
C GLU A 37 7.90 17.61 48.13
N VAL A 38 7.14 18.40 48.89
CA VAL A 38 7.52 19.75 49.33
C VAL A 38 8.81 19.71 50.16
N ALA A 39 8.90 18.77 51.14
CA ALA A 39 10.11 18.59 51.94
C ALA A 39 11.32 18.20 51.09
N ALA A 40 11.14 17.23 50.16
CA ALA A 40 12.20 16.77 49.27
C ALA A 40 12.70 17.87 48.31
N LEU A 41 11.78 18.68 47.75
CA LEU A 41 12.13 19.83 46.90
C LEU A 41 12.95 20.88 47.66
N LYS A 42 12.58 21.17 48.93
CA LYS A 42 13.34 22.08 49.77
C LYS A 42 14.72 21.51 50.12
N ALA A 43 14.81 20.25 50.51
CA ALA A 43 16.08 19.61 50.84
C ALA A 43 17.02 19.55 49.66
N ALA A 44 16.51 19.37 48.43
CA ALA A 44 17.30 19.42 47.19
C ALA A 44 17.67 20.86 46.74
N GLY A 45 17.23 21.90 47.44
CA GLY A 45 17.53 23.29 47.10
C GLY A 45 16.85 23.81 45.84
N VAL A 46 15.71 23.21 45.46
CA VAL A 46 14.91 23.67 44.32
C VAL A 46 14.29 25.04 44.70
N LYS A 47 14.53 26.06 43.88
CA LYS A 47 14.03 27.41 44.11
C LYS A 47 12.56 27.54 43.68
N ASP A 48 12.30 27.11 42.42
CA ASP A 48 10.96 27.19 41.82
C ASP A 48 10.62 25.89 41.11
N ILE A 49 9.34 25.56 41.11
CA ILE A 49 8.77 24.41 40.37
C ILE A 49 7.56 24.88 39.57
N VAL A 50 7.52 24.51 38.27
CA VAL A 50 6.35 24.79 37.44
C VAL A 50 5.24 23.80 37.78
N VAL A 51 4.09 24.31 38.19
CA VAL A 51 2.95 23.52 38.62
C VAL A 51 1.68 23.91 37.86
N ALA A 52 0.76 22.95 37.80
CA ALA A 52 -0.63 23.17 37.45
C ALA A 52 -1.51 23.01 38.70
N ARG A 53 -2.33 24.01 39.03
CA ARG A 53 -3.26 23.98 40.14
C ARG A 53 -4.68 24.18 39.63
N LEU A 54 -5.56 23.20 39.90
CA LEU A 54 -6.97 23.31 39.58
C LEU A 54 -7.61 24.42 40.42
N GLU A 55 -8.51 25.19 39.82
CA GLU A 55 -9.32 26.21 40.45
C GLU A 55 -10.79 25.74 40.55
N PRO A 56 -11.62 26.35 41.39
CA PRO A 56 -13.04 26.05 41.41
C PRO A 56 -13.66 26.18 40.03
N GLY A 57 -14.30 25.12 39.55
CA GLY A 57 -14.87 25.05 38.19
C GLY A 57 -13.97 24.39 37.15
N ASP A 58 -12.77 23.94 37.54
CA ASP A 58 -11.94 23.09 36.70
C ASP A 58 -12.25 21.60 36.89
N VAL A 59 -12.08 20.83 35.81
CA VAL A 59 -12.18 19.37 35.81
C VAL A 59 -10.81 18.80 35.38
N SER A 60 -10.34 17.79 36.10
CA SER A 60 -9.06 17.15 35.78
C SER A 60 -9.05 16.56 34.37
N GLU A 61 -7.84 16.47 33.77
CA GLU A 61 -7.65 15.95 32.41
C GLU A 61 -8.25 14.55 32.24
N ASP A 62 -8.05 13.64 33.20
CA ASP A 62 -8.55 12.26 33.14
C ASP A 62 -10.09 12.20 33.25
N GLN A 63 -10.68 12.98 34.15
CA GLN A 63 -12.14 13.02 34.30
C GLN A 63 -12.80 13.59 33.03
N ALA A 64 -12.29 14.69 32.51
CA ALA A 64 -12.83 15.30 31.29
C ALA A 64 -12.68 14.38 30.07
N ALA A 65 -11.53 13.70 29.93
CA ALA A 65 -11.33 12.73 28.87
C ALA A 65 -12.31 11.55 28.95
N ALA A 66 -12.54 11.02 30.16
CA ALA A 66 -13.49 9.93 30.38
C ALA A 66 -14.94 10.35 30.09
N ASP A 67 -15.35 11.53 30.55
CA ASP A 67 -16.72 12.06 30.35
C ASP A 67 -17.02 12.24 28.85
N ILE A 68 -16.09 12.85 28.12
CA ILE A 68 -16.23 13.09 26.67
C ILE A 68 -16.20 11.76 25.91
N ALA A 69 -15.28 10.83 26.25
CA ALA A 69 -15.20 9.51 25.61
C ALA A 69 -16.51 8.73 25.79
N SER A 70 -17.07 8.75 27.00
CA SER A 70 -18.37 8.14 27.29
C SER A 70 -19.52 8.78 26.49
N ALA A 71 -19.49 10.11 26.30
CA ALA A 71 -20.51 10.81 25.54
C ALA A 71 -20.49 10.54 24.04
N VAL A 72 -19.32 10.32 23.45
CA VAL A 72 -19.16 10.03 22.00
C VAL A 72 -19.31 8.56 21.67
N GLN A 73 -19.19 7.68 22.64
CA GLN A 73 -19.26 6.23 22.51
C GLN A 73 -20.67 5.77 22.12
N GLY A 74 -20.75 5.02 21.02
CA GLY A 74 -21.97 4.36 20.54
C GLY A 74 -21.85 2.84 20.51
N GLU A 75 -22.76 2.20 19.79
CA GLU A 75 -22.82 0.74 19.65
C GLU A 75 -21.52 0.15 19.09
N GLY A 76 -21.04 -0.95 19.67
CA GLY A 76 -19.82 -1.65 19.25
C GLY A 76 -18.52 -0.92 19.55
N VAL A 77 -18.55 0.07 20.45
CA VAL A 77 -17.37 0.85 20.87
C VAL A 77 -17.20 0.76 22.37
N ARG A 78 -15.99 0.54 22.84
CA ARG A 78 -15.61 0.52 24.25
C ARG A 78 -14.57 1.60 24.54
N ALA A 79 -14.83 2.46 25.51
CA ALA A 79 -13.84 3.38 26.05
C ALA A 79 -12.98 2.65 27.08
N ASP A 80 -11.68 2.92 27.07
CA ASP A 80 -10.74 2.42 28.08
C ASP A 80 -10.68 3.36 29.29
N ARG A 81 -9.93 3.00 30.31
CA ARG A 81 -9.69 3.89 31.45
C ARG A 81 -8.88 5.11 31.00
N ALA A 82 -9.35 6.29 31.36
CA ALA A 82 -8.59 7.51 31.13
C ALA A 82 -7.31 7.54 31.97
N PHE A 83 -6.21 7.97 31.32
CA PHE A 83 -4.90 8.10 31.94
C PHE A 83 -4.09 9.21 31.27
N THR A 84 -3.48 10.09 32.04
CA THR A 84 -2.70 11.25 31.56
C THR A 84 -3.44 12.10 30.54
N GLY A 85 -4.72 12.38 30.84
CA GLY A 85 -5.60 13.20 30.01
C GLY A 85 -6.04 12.54 28.70
N ARG A 86 -5.84 11.22 28.53
CA ARG A 86 -6.20 10.46 27.35
C ARG A 86 -7.19 9.35 27.68
N CYS A 87 -8.22 9.22 26.86
CA CYS A 87 -9.14 8.09 26.87
C CYS A 87 -9.23 7.50 25.46
N ASN A 88 -8.78 6.28 25.29
CA ASN A 88 -8.83 5.58 23.99
C ASN A 88 -10.15 4.83 23.83
N LEU A 89 -10.65 4.80 22.60
CA LEU A 89 -11.85 4.04 22.21
C LEU A 89 -11.45 2.90 21.28
N PHE A 90 -12.00 1.72 21.54
CA PHE A 90 -11.70 0.47 20.83
C PHE A 90 -12.96 -0.11 20.22
N ALA A 91 -12.82 -0.81 19.11
CA ALA A 91 -13.88 -1.62 18.51
C ALA A 91 -14.16 -2.85 19.39
N GLU A 92 -15.41 -3.08 19.79
CA GLU A 92 -15.86 -4.29 20.51
C GLU A 92 -16.19 -5.45 19.57
N THR A 93 -16.30 -5.17 18.28
CA THR A 93 -16.62 -6.15 17.24
C THR A 93 -15.98 -5.75 15.93
N SER A 94 -15.68 -6.76 15.09
CA SER A 94 -15.25 -6.50 13.72
C SER A 94 -16.43 -5.95 12.89
N GLY A 95 -16.17 -4.89 12.11
CA GLY A 95 -17.21 -4.22 11.34
C GLY A 95 -16.70 -3.00 10.58
N VAL A 96 -17.56 -2.03 10.37
CA VAL A 96 -17.27 -0.77 9.69
C VAL A 96 -17.44 0.39 10.65
N LEU A 97 -16.42 1.24 10.77
CA LEU A 97 -16.44 2.43 11.61
C LEU A 97 -17.35 3.50 11.02
N VAL A 98 -18.39 3.88 11.74
CA VAL A 98 -19.34 4.93 11.34
C VAL A 98 -19.17 6.14 12.27
N LEU A 99 -18.95 7.29 11.67
CA LEU A 99 -18.66 8.54 12.35
C LEU A 99 -19.63 9.64 11.93
N ASP A 100 -20.05 10.47 12.87
CA ASP A 100 -20.62 11.80 12.57
C ASP A 100 -19.48 12.82 12.52
N LYS A 101 -18.95 13.03 11.31
CA LYS A 101 -17.84 13.96 11.08
C LYS A 101 -18.16 15.38 11.56
N ASP A 102 -19.38 15.85 11.30
CA ASP A 102 -19.76 17.22 11.64
C ASP A 102 -19.83 17.42 13.16
N ALA A 103 -20.30 16.40 13.89
CA ALA A 103 -20.30 16.43 15.36
C ALA A 103 -18.86 16.42 15.91
N ILE A 104 -17.96 15.61 15.34
CA ILE A 104 -16.54 15.58 15.72
C ILE A 104 -15.89 16.94 15.48
N ASP A 105 -16.13 17.53 14.32
CA ASP A 105 -15.60 18.85 13.97
C ASP A 105 -16.12 19.95 14.91
N ARG A 106 -17.42 19.92 15.28
CA ARG A 106 -18.00 20.87 16.23
C ARG A 106 -17.41 20.68 17.63
N LEU A 107 -17.23 19.43 18.06
CA LEU A 107 -16.63 19.12 19.36
C LEU A 107 -15.19 19.67 19.44
N ASN A 108 -14.38 19.45 18.43
CA ASN A 108 -13.00 19.93 18.37
C ASN A 108 -12.86 21.47 18.27
N ARG A 109 -13.96 22.19 17.99
CA ARG A 109 -13.99 23.67 17.95
C ARG A 109 -14.43 24.33 19.28
N ILE A 110 -14.82 23.54 20.28
CA ILE A 110 -15.32 24.06 21.54
C ILE A 110 -14.22 24.76 22.32
N ASP A 111 -13.07 24.10 22.47
CA ASP A 111 -11.92 24.60 23.22
C ASP A 111 -10.66 23.88 22.70
N GLU A 112 -9.55 24.61 22.60
CA GLU A 112 -8.25 24.05 22.17
C GLU A 112 -7.70 22.98 23.11
N ALA A 113 -8.18 22.97 24.37
CA ALA A 113 -7.85 21.98 25.38
C ALA A 113 -8.50 20.61 25.11
N VAL A 114 -9.55 20.53 24.31
CA VAL A 114 -10.35 19.33 24.05
C VAL A 114 -10.13 18.84 22.65
N THR A 115 -9.63 17.61 22.50
CA THR A 115 -9.40 17.02 21.16
C THR A 115 -9.95 15.61 21.08
N LEU A 116 -10.59 15.30 19.94
CA LEU A 116 -11.05 13.97 19.54
C LEU A 116 -10.49 13.64 18.16
N ALA A 117 -9.67 12.60 18.08
CA ALA A 117 -9.13 12.08 16.84
C ALA A 117 -9.67 10.68 16.57
N THR A 118 -9.92 10.35 15.30
CA THR A 118 -10.48 9.05 14.87
C THR A 118 -9.75 8.49 13.67
N LEU A 119 -9.91 7.18 13.43
CA LEU A 119 -9.63 6.60 12.11
C LEU A 119 -10.58 7.17 11.05
N PRO A 120 -10.31 7.00 9.74
CA PRO A 120 -11.21 7.45 8.68
C PRO A 120 -12.61 6.84 8.79
N ALA A 121 -13.63 7.62 8.44
CA ALA A 121 -15.00 7.12 8.36
C ALA A 121 -15.11 5.96 7.38
N PHE A 122 -15.94 4.98 7.72
CA PHE A 122 -16.18 3.75 6.98
C PHE A 122 -14.97 2.82 6.79
N LYS A 123 -13.89 3.03 7.53
CA LYS A 123 -12.78 2.08 7.58
C LYS A 123 -13.27 0.75 8.17
N PRO A 124 -12.97 -0.41 7.53
CA PRO A 124 -13.09 -1.71 8.16
C PRO A 124 -12.19 -1.79 9.40
N VAL A 125 -12.73 -2.26 10.52
CA VAL A 125 -12.01 -2.42 11.77
C VAL A 125 -12.21 -3.83 12.33
N VAL A 126 -11.24 -4.29 13.11
CA VAL A 126 -11.30 -5.58 13.80
C VAL A 126 -11.54 -5.37 15.29
N GLU A 127 -12.11 -6.39 15.95
CA GLU A 127 -12.29 -6.39 17.41
C GLU A 127 -10.95 -6.10 18.11
N GLY A 128 -10.97 -5.19 19.08
CA GLY A 128 -9.78 -4.73 19.82
C GLY A 128 -8.94 -3.66 19.12
N GLU A 129 -9.27 -3.24 17.89
CA GLU A 129 -8.56 -2.15 17.21
C GLU A 129 -8.91 -0.80 17.86
N MET A 130 -7.89 0.04 18.10
CA MET A 130 -8.10 1.41 18.56
C MET A 130 -8.64 2.27 17.43
N ILE A 131 -9.83 2.83 17.60
CA ILE A 131 -10.58 3.54 16.55
C ILE A 131 -10.63 5.05 16.76
N ALA A 132 -10.49 5.50 18.00
CA ALA A 132 -10.51 6.92 18.35
C ALA A 132 -9.77 7.17 19.67
N THR A 133 -9.46 8.43 19.94
CA THR A 133 -8.88 8.86 21.19
C THR A 133 -9.36 10.27 21.54
N VAL A 134 -9.83 10.46 22.77
CA VAL A 134 -10.03 11.78 23.39
C VAL A 134 -8.74 12.15 24.10
N LYS A 135 -8.28 13.39 23.91
CA LYS A 135 -7.14 13.93 24.66
C LYS A 135 -7.45 15.34 25.15
N ILE A 136 -7.30 15.52 26.44
CA ILE A 136 -7.26 16.83 27.09
C ILE A 136 -5.81 17.29 27.11
N ILE A 137 -5.53 18.44 26.53
CA ILE A 137 -4.15 18.91 26.32
C ILE A 137 -3.50 19.39 27.62
N PRO A 138 -4.13 20.26 28.43
CA PRO A 138 -3.60 20.67 29.71
C PRO A 138 -3.98 19.67 30.84
N PHE A 139 -3.49 19.91 32.07
CA PHE A 139 -3.78 19.07 33.25
C PHE A 139 -5.22 19.18 33.76
N ALA A 140 -5.95 20.21 33.32
CA ALA A 140 -7.36 20.41 33.61
C ALA A 140 -8.00 21.28 32.53
N VAL A 141 -9.32 21.21 32.42
CA VAL A 141 -10.15 22.03 31.53
C VAL A 141 -11.32 22.62 32.31
N ALA A 142 -11.79 23.79 31.92
CA ALA A 142 -12.97 24.38 32.54
C ALA A 142 -14.19 23.44 32.42
N ALA A 143 -14.93 23.23 33.48
CA ALA A 143 -16.15 22.40 33.52
C ALA A 143 -17.11 22.80 32.39
N LYS A 144 -17.22 24.10 32.09
CA LYS A 144 -18.05 24.62 30.99
C LYS A 144 -17.66 24.02 29.63
N ALA A 145 -16.37 23.93 29.33
CA ALA A 145 -15.91 23.37 28.05
C ALA A 145 -16.18 21.84 27.98
N ARG A 146 -15.92 21.09 29.07
CA ARG A 146 -16.29 19.69 29.20
C ARG A 146 -17.78 19.47 28.98
N ASP A 147 -18.63 20.26 29.66
CA ASP A 147 -20.10 20.15 29.60
C ASP A 147 -20.62 20.47 28.18
N GLN A 148 -20.02 21.46 27.52
CA GLN A 148 -20.34 21.78 26.14
C GLN A 148 -19.98 20.61 25.21
N ALA A 149 -18.80 19.97 25.38
CA ALA A 149 -18.40 18.82 24.59
C ALA A 149 -19.35 17.63 24.77
N VAL A 150 -19.70 17.30 25.99
CA VAL A 150 -20.68 16.25 26.31
C VAL A 150 -22.06 16.57 25.73
N SER A 151 -22.52 17.82 25.84
CA SER A 151 -23.78 18.27 25.26
C SER A 151 -23.78 18.19 23.73
N GLU A 152 -22.68 18.58 23.11
CA GLU A 152 -22.56 18.51 21.64
C GLU A 152 -22.56 17.04 21.15
N ALA A 153 -21.86 16.14 21.83
CA ALA A 153 -21.88 14.71 21.55
C ALA A 153 -23.30 14.12 21.69
N ALA A 154 -24.08 14.58 22.67
CA ALA A 154 -25.46 14.11 22.91
C ALA A 154 -26.45 14.52 21.81
N LYS A 155 -26.16 15.57 21.02
CA LYS A 155 -27.02 15.99 19.91
C LYS A 155 -26.88 15.05 18.72
N ALA A 156 -25.68 14.53 18.47
CA ALA A 156 -25.37 13.56 17.43
C ALA A 156 -25.40 12.16 18.05
N LYS A 157 -26.41 11.36 17.78
CA LYS A 157 -26.53 10.00 18.35
C LYS A 157 -26.43 8.95 17.27
N PRO A 158 -25.41 8.09 17.30
CA PRO A 158 -24.13 8.17 18.03
C PRO A 158 -23.04 8.91 17.23
N VAL A 159 -22.09 9.54 17.92
CA VAL A 159 -20.94 10.20 17.26
C VAL A 159 -19.99 9.18 16.64
N ILE A 160 -19.68 8.09 17.37
CA ILE A 160 -18.79 7.01 16.95
C ILE A 160 -19.51 5.68 17.20
N ARG A 161 -19.61 4.82 16.20
CA ARG A 161 -20.09 3.44 16.35
C ARG A 161 -19.38 2.50 15.38
N VAL A 162 -19.37 1.23 15.70
CA VAL A 162 -18.95 0.16 14.78
C VAL A 162 -20.19 -0.59 14.32
N ALA A 163 -20.46 -0.58 13.02
CA ALA A 163 -21.53 -1.37 12.42
C ALA A 163 -21.00 -2.80 12.16
N PRO A 164 -21.48 -3.82 12.88
CA PRO A 164 -21.02 -5.19 12.70
C PRO A 164 -21.43 -5.72 11.34
N TYR A 165 -20.65 -6.66 10.79
CA TYR A 165 -21.02 -7.32 9.55
C TYR A 165 -22.26 -8.18 9.73
N LYS A 166 -23.25 -8.03 8.84
CA LYS A 166 -24.56 -8.69 8.87
C LYS A 166 -24.76 -9.63 7.70
N VAL A 167 -24.29 -9.25 6.49
CA VAL A 167 -24.44 -10.03 5.26
C VAL A 167 -23.39 -11.14 5.23
N ARG A 168 -23.83 -12.38 5.11
CA ARG A 168 -22.96 -13.56 5.21
C ARG A 168 -22.94 -14.42 3.94
N LYS A 169 -23.98 -14.34 3.10
CA LYS A 169 -24.19 -15.22 1.96
C LYS A 169 -24.05 -14.44 0.65
N ILE A 170 -22.97 -14.71 -0.08
CA ILE A 170 -22.65 -13.99 -1.32
C ILE A 170 -22.88 -14.88 -2.52
N GLY A 171 -23.65 -14.37 -3.49
CA GLY A 171 -23.79 -14.97 -4.82
C GLY A 171 -22.79 -14.35 -5.79
N ILE A 172 -22.12 -15.18 -6.59
CA ILE A 172 -21.20 -14.71 -7.63
C ILE A 172 -21.73 -15.13 -8.99
N VAL A 173 -21.77 -14.17 -9.92
CA VAL A 173 -22.01 -14.47 -11.33
C VAL A 173 -20.85 -13.94 -12.15
N SER A 174 -20.21 -14.82 -12.93
CA SER A 174 -19.15 -14.48 -13.87
C SER A 174 -19.66 -14.61 -15.30
N THR A 175 -19.59 -13.53 -16.08
CA THR A 175 -19.89 -13.63 -17.51
C THR A 175 -18.61 -13.94 -18.30
N LEU A 176 -18.74 -14.75 -19.35
CA LEU A 176 -17.64 -15.27 -20.15
C LEU A 176 -17.77 -14.83 -21.60
N LEU A 177 -16.63 -14.49 -22.22
CA LEU A 177 -16.48 -14.39 -23.68
C LEU A 177 -15.75 -15.64 -24.18
N PRO A 178 -15.93 -16.02 -25.47
CA PRO A 178 -15.18 -17.10 -26.09
C PRO A 178 -13.67 -16.89 -25.92
N GLY A 179 -12.95 -17.92 -25.45
CA GLY A 179 -11.50 -17.87 -25.23
C GLY A 179 -11.03 -17.37 -23.87
N LEU A 180 -11.93 -16.99 -22.96
CA LEU A 180 -11.53 -16.63 -21.59
C LEU A 180 -11.06 -17.88 -20.83
N ALA A 181 -9.83 -17.87 -20.35
CA ALA A 181 -9.24 -18.99 -19.63
C ALA A 181 -9.96 -19.24 -18.28
N PRO A 182 -10.37 -20.46 -17.93
CA PRO A 182 -11.05 -20.79 -16.68
C PRO A 182 -10.28 -20.33 -15.43
N LYS A 183 -8.94 -20.36 -15.47
CA LYS A 183 -8.06 -19.90 -14.37
C LYS A 183 -8.32 -18.45 -13.94
N VAL A 184 -8.79 -17.58 -14.84
CA VAL A 184 -9.11 -16.18 -14.52
C VAL A 184 -10.30 -16.11 -13.55
N VAL A 185 -11.34 -16.91 -13.79
CA VAL A 185 -12.52 -16.98 -12.92
C VAL A 185 -12.14 -17.57 -11.56
N GLU A 186 -11.40 -18.68 -11.55
CA GLU A 186 -10.93 -19.33 -10.32
C GLU A 186 -10.09 -18.40 -9.44
N LYS A 187 -9.16 -17.66 -10.06
CA LYS A 187 -8.37 -16.63 -9.35
C LYS A 187 -9.27 -15.54 -8.78
N THR A 188 -10.27 -15.08 -9.55
CA THR A 188 -11.24 -14.07 -9.11
C THR A 188 -12.04 -14.55 -7.91
N LEU A 189 -12.54 -15.78 -7.94
CA LEU A 189 -13.29 -16.39 -6.82
C LEU A 189 -12.42 -16.50 -5.57
N LYS A 190 -11.17 -16.95 -5.70
CA LYS A 190 -10.22 -17.04 -4.58
C LYS A 190 -9.95 -15.66 -3.94
N ILE A 191 -9.74 -14.64 -4.76
CA ILE A 191 -9.53 -13.26 -4.27
C ILE A 191 -10.80 -12.73 -3.60
N THR A 192 -11.97 -12.97 -4.18
CA THR A 192 -13.25 -12.53 -3.60
C THR A 192 -13.52 -13.23 -2.27
N ALA A 193 -13.29 -14.54 -2.18
CA ALA A 193 -13.43 -15.29 -0.93
C ALA A 193 -12.51 -14.73 0.17
N ALA A 194 -11.24 -14.46 -0.14
CA ALA A 194 -10.31 -13.83 0.80
C ALA A 194 -10.76 -12.42 1.23
N ARG A 195 -11.36 -11.64 0.32
CA ARG A 195 -11.84 -10.28 0.57
C ARG A 195 -13.05 -10.23 1.51
N ILE A 196 -13.96 -11.21 1.42
CA ILE A 196 -15.16 -11.25 2.26
C ILE A 196 -14.99 -12.04 3.56
N ALA A 197 -13.93 -12.85 3.66
CA ALA A 197 -13.64 -13.68 4.84
C ALA A 197 -13.54 -12.89 6.16
N PRO A 198 -12.89 -11.69 6.22
CA PRO A 198 -12.86 -10.89 7.44
C PRO A 198 -14.25 -10.47 7.94
N ALA A 199 -15.24 -10.37 7.06
CA ALA A 199 -16.64 -10.13 7.42
C ALA A 199 -17.37 -11.41 7.87
N GLY A 200 -16.71 -12.57 7.86
CA GLY A 200 -17.33 -13.87 8.12
C GLY A 200 -18.35 -14.27 7.04
N ALA A 201 -18.23 -13.69 5.84
CA ALA A 201 -19.09 -14.01 4.70
C ALA A 201 -18.46 -15.11 3.84
N SER A 202 -19.31 -15.85 3.10
CA SER A 202 -18.88 -16.92 2.20
C SER A 202 -19.67 -16.91 0.89
N ILE A 203 -19.06 -17.45 -0.16
CA ILE A 203 -19.73 -17.65 -1.45
C ILE A 203 -20.64 -18.87 -1.33
N VAL A 204 -21.95 -18.67 -1.43
CA VAL A 204 -22.96 -19.74 -1.30
C VAL A 204 -23.47 -20.24 -2.65
N ALA A 205 -23.32 -19.44 -3.70
CA ALA A 205 -23.71 -19.80 -5.06
C ALA A 205 -22.79 -19.14 -6.08
N GLU A 206 -22.42 -19.87 -7.13
CA GLU A 206 -21.61 -19.37 -8.25
C GLU A 206 -22.22 -19.81 -9.57
N ARG A 207 -22.27 -18.90 -10.55
CA ARG A 207 -22.71 -19.18 -11.92
C ARG A 207 -21.74 -18.59 -12.92
N ARG A 208 -21.48 -19.31 -14.00
CA ARG A 208 -20.70 -18.89 -15.16
C ARG A 208 -21.58 -18.94 -16.38
N VAL A 209 -21.76 -17.81 -17.05
CA VAL A 209 -22.72 -17.67 -18.16
C VAL A 209 -22.10 -16.88 -19.31
N PRO A 210 -22.61 -17.02 -20.56
CA PRO A 210 -22.23 -16.12 -21.64
C PRO A 210 -22.46 -14.65 -21.28
N HIS A 211 -21.66 -13.75 -21.86
CA HIS A 211 -21.82 -12.31 -21.66
C HIS A 211 -23.02 -11.77 -22.46
N GLU A 212 -24.20 -12.19 -22.06
CA GLU A 212 -25.49 -11.90 -22.71
C GLU A 212 -26.54 -11.57 -21.65
N THR A 213 -27.35 -10.54 -21.91
CA THR A 213 -28.40 -10.07 -20.98
C THR A 213 -29.34 -11.18 -20.49
N PRO A 214 -29.92 -12.02 -21.35
CA PRO A 214 -30.88 -13.06 -20.88
C PRO A 214 -30.23 -14.16 -20.01
N ALA A 215 -28.99 -14.53 -20.34
CA ALA A 215 -28.22 -15.54 -19.59
C ALA A 215 -27.84 -15.02 -18.21
N LEU A 216 -27.34 -13.79 -18.14
CA LEU A 216 -26.96 -13.13 -16.90
C LEU A 216 -28.18 -12.86 -16.01
N ALA A 217 -29.28 -12.38 -16.57
CA ALA A 217 -30.52 -12.15 -15.86
C ALA A 217 -31.00 -13.41 -15.10
N ARG A 218 -31.06 -14.56 -15.79
CA ARG A 218 -31.40 -15.86 -15.16
C ARG A 218 -30.42 -16.25 -14.06
N ALA A 219 -29.10 -16.07 -14.30
CA ALA A 219 -28.09 -16.44 -13.32
C ALA A 219 -28.15 -15.57 -12.05
N ILE A 220 -28.47 -14.28 -12.16
CA ILE A 220 -28.70 -13.40 -11.01
C ILE A 220 -29.88 -13.90 -10.19
N ASP A 221 -30.99 -14.27 -10.87
CA ASP A 221 -32.18 -14.81 -10.22
C ASP A 221 -31.91 -16.15 -9.50
N GLU A 222 -31.17 -17.04 -10.15
CA GLU A 222 -30.77 -18.34 -9.59
C GLU A 222 -29.94 -18.22 -8.32
N VAL A 223 -28.93 -17.33 -8.30
CA VAL A 223 -28.07 -17.17 -7.10
C VAL A 223 -28.83 -16.52 -5.95
N LEU A 224 -29.79 -15.63 -6.22
CA LEU A 224 -30.69 -15.08 -5.20
C LEU A 224 -31.63 -16.16 -4.66
N ASN A 225 -32.22 -16.99 -5.53
CA ASN A 225 -33.07 -18.10 -5.13
C ASN A 225 -32.29 -19.18 -4.35
N ALA A 226 -30.97 -19.28 -4.55
CA ALA A 226 -30.09 -20.13 -3.74
C ALA A 226 -29.75 -19.52 -2.36
N GLY A 227 -30.35 -18.38 -2.03
CA GLY A 227 -30.25 -17.74 -0.72
C GLY A 227 -29.11 -16.72 -0.57
N ALA A 228 -28.57 -16.20 -1.68
CA ALA A 228 -27.61 -15.10 -1.62
C ALA A 228 -28.28 -13.82 -1.07
N GLU A 229 -27.59 -13.14 -0.16
CA GLU A 229 -28.01 -11.89 0.47
C GLU A 229 -27.42 -10.67 -0.26
N LEU A 230 -26.37 -10.88 -1.05
CA LEU A 230 -25.72 -9.92 -1.91
C LEU A 230 -25.19 -10.64 -3.14
N VAL A 231 -25.31 -10.02 -4.33
CA VAL A 231 -24.80 -10.58 -5.59
C VAL A 231 -23.65 -9.71 -6.12
N ILE A 232 -22.56 -10.36 -6.52
CA ILE A 232 -21.44 -9.72 -7.21
C ILE A 232 -21.35 -10.29 -8.61
N VAL A 233 -21.43 -9.42 -9.62
CA VAL A 233 -21.33 -9.78 -11.03
C VAL A 233 -19.96 -9.35 -11.57
N PHE A 234 -19.16 -10.29 -12.03
CA PHE A 234 -17.89 -10.04 -12.73
C PHE A 234 -18.12 -10.11 -14.24
N GLY A 235 -18.16 -8.96 -14.89
CA GLY A 235 -18.31 -8.86 -16.34
C GLY A 235 -17.09 -9.36 -17.10
N ALA A 236 -17.29 -9.99 -18.25
CA ALA A 236 -16.20 -10.31 -19.19
C ALA A 236 -15.60 -9.04 -19.85
N SER A 237 -16.39 -7.96 -19.89
CA SER A 237 -15.96 -6.61 -20.24
C SER A 237 -16.27 -5.63 -19.12
N ALA A 238 -15.61 -4.46 -19.14
CA ALA A 238 -15.95 -3.37 -18.27
C ALA A 238 -17.33 -2.78 -18.64
N ILE A 239 -18.10 -2.35 -17.64
CA ILE A 239 -19.36 -1.65 -17.85
C ILE A 239 -19.06 -0.25 -18.37
N ALA A 240 -19.55 0.08 -19.57
CA ALA A 240 -19.29 1.36 -20.22
C ALA A 240 -20.54 2.25 -20.29
N ASP A 241 -21.74 1.68 -20.23
CA ASP A 241 -23.03 2.37 -20.37
C ASP A 241 -24.13 1.67 -19.56
N ARG A 242 -25.21 2.41 -19.24
CA ARG A 242 -26.38 1.82 -18.55
C ARG A 242 -27.14 0.79 -19.40
N ARG A 243 -26.93 0.75 -20.70
CA ARG A 243 -27.52 -0.22 -21.65
C ARG A 243 -26.64 -1.46 -21.82
N ASP A 244 -25.48 -1.52 -21.17
CA ASP A 244 -24.58 -2.66 -21.22
C ASP A 244 -25.22 -3.92 -20.58
N VAL A 245 -24.63 -5.09 -20.81
CA VAL A 245 -25.15 -6.40 -20.42
C VAL A 245 -25.51 -6.47 -18.95
N ILE A 246 -24.67 -5.97 -18.05
CA ILE A 246 -24.90 -6.09 -16.60
C ILE A 246 -26.07 -5.23 -16.12
N PRO A 247 -26.11 -3.91 -16.36
CA PRO A 247 -27.27 -3.12 -15.96
C PRO A 247 -28.57 -3.61 -16.61
N ALA A 248 -28.54 -3.93 -17.92
CA ALA A 248 -29.70 -4.44 -18.62
C ALA A 248 -30.22 -5.78 -18.02
N ALA A 249 -29.34 -6.67 -17.60
CA ALA A 249 -29.73 -7.93 -16.96
C ALA A 249 -30.39 -7.72 -15.60
N VAL A 250 -29.87 -6.79 -14.77
CA VAL A 250 -30.47 -6.45 -13.48
C VAL A 250 -31.88 -5.87 -13.68
N GLU A 251 -32.06 -4.97 -14.65
CA GLU A 251 -33.38 -4.37 -14.96
C GLU A 251 -34.35 -5.40 -15.55
N ALA A 252 -33.87 -6.33 -16.38
CA ALA A 252 -34.70 -7.37 -16.99
C ALA A 252 -35.38 -8.33 -15.97
N VAL A 253 -34.79 -8.50 -14.78
CA VAL A 253 -35.38 -9.28 -13.68
C VAL A 253 -36.13 -8.42 -12.66
N GLY A 254 -36.41 -7.16 -13.00
CA GLY A 254 -37.17 -6.23 -12.15
C GLY A 254 -36.32 -5.51 -11.10
N GLY A 255 -34.99 -5.54 -11.23
CA GLY A 255 -34.10 -4.77 -10.40
C GLY A 255 -34.02 -3.31 -10.83
N LYS A 256 -33.39 -2.48 -9.99
CA LYS A 256 -33.18 -1.06 -10.22
C LYS A 256 -31.69 -0.73 -10.09
N ILE A 257 -31.15 -0.01 -11.08
CA ILE A 257 -29.79 0.54 -11.00
C ILE A 257 -29.83 1.85 -10.22
N GLU A 258 -29.20 1.85 -9.07
CA GLU A 258 -29.10 3.04 -8.22
C GLU A 258 -27.98 3.99 -8.68
N HIS A 259 -26.83 3.42 -9.00
CA HIS A 259 -25.68 4.23 -9.44
C HIS A 259 -24.74 3.44 -10.36
N PHE A 260 -24.13 4.15 -11.30
CA PHE A 260 -23.10 3.65 -12.20
C PHE A 260 -21.94 4.61 -12.22
N GLY A 261 -20.73 4.07 -12.07
CA GLY A 261 -19.50 4.82 -11.92
C GLY A 261 -19.25 5.30 -10.49
N MET A 262 -18.01 5.56 -10.13
CA MET A 262 -17.64 6.18 -8.87
C MET A 262 -16.34 7.00 -9.01
N PRO A 263 -16.17 8.07 -8.22
CA PRO A 263 -14.98 8.92 -8.28
C PRO A 263 -13.84 8.35 -7.41
N VAL A 264 -13.59 7.03 -7.53
CA VAL A 264 -12.49 6.35 -6.82
C VAL A 264 -11.69 5.57 -7.85
N ASP A 265 -10.39 5.72 -7.84
CA ASP A 265 -9.48 5.10 -8.80
C ASP A 265 -8.29 4.41 -8.08
N PRO A 266 -8.16 3.08 -8.21
CA PRO A 266 -9.00 2.14 -8.97
C PRO A 266 -10.41 1.95 -8.41
N GLY A 267 -11.41 1.69 -9.29
CA GLY A 267 -12.79 1.42 -8.88
C GLY A 267 -13.87 2.04 -9.78
N ASN A 268 -13.49 2.98 -10.67
CA ASN A 268 -14.41 3.88 -11.39
C ASN A 268 -15.61 3.21 -12.06
N LEU A 269 -15.45 2.02 -12.66
CA LEU A 269 -16.48 1.36 -13.46
C LEU A 269 -17.34 0.39 -12.65
N MET A 270 -17.61 0.74 -11.38
CA MET A 270 -18.49 -0.03 -10.52
C MET A 270 -19.96 0.35 -10.77
N LEU A 271 -20.85 -0.65 -10.62
CA LEU A 271 -22.30 -0.46 -10.66
C LEU A 271 -22.90 -0.96 -9.36
N ILE A 272 -23.89 -0.23 -8.84
CA ILE A 272 -24.75 -0.68 -7.75
C ILE A 272 -26.20 -0.68 -8.23
N GLY A 273 -26.87 -1.81 -7.99
CA GLY A 273 -28.29 -1.97 -8.17
C GLY A 273 -28.92 -2.68 -6.98
N ARG A 274 -30.25 -2.77 -6.99
CA ARG A 274 -31.04 -3.55 -6.05
C ARG A 274 -32.03 -4.45 -6.78
N LEU A 275 -32.16 -5.65 -6.27
CA LEU A 275 -33.16 -6.61 -6.72
C LEU A 275 -33.75 -7.31 -5.49
N ARG A 276 -35.06 -7.26 -5.31
CA ARG A 276 -35.78 -7.85 -4.16
C ARG A 276 -35.26 -7.41 -2.80
N GLY A 277 -34.77 -6.17 -2.69
CA GLY A 277 -34.16 -5.64 -1.46
C GLY A 277 -32.67 -5.95 -1.29
N GLN A 278 -32.11 -6.95 -1.99
CA GLN A 278 -30.71 -7.30 -1.97
C GLN A 278 -29.89 -6.38 -2.90
N ALA A 279 -28.64 -6.11 -2.50
CA ALA A 279 -27.73 -5.38 -3.34
C ALA A 279 -27.14 -6.27 -4.46
N VAL A 280 -27.03 -5.69 -5.66
CA VAL A 280 -26.34 -6.29 -6.80
C VAL A 280 -25.21 -5.35 -7.21
N ILE A 281 -23.96 -5.83 -7.18
CA ILE A 281 -22.77 -5.07 -7.55
C ILE A 281 -22.26 -5.56 -8.89
N GLY A 282 -22.15 -4.67 -9.88
CA GLY A 282 -21.33 -4.88 -11.07
C GLY A 282 -19.89 -4.52 -10.72
N ALA A 283 -19.03 -5.52 -10.57
CA ALA A 283 -17.66 -5.35 -10.11
C ALA A 283 -16.78 -4.75 -11.23
N PRO A 284 -15.96 -3.72 -10.93
CA PRO A 284 -14.98 -3.20 -11.89
C PRO A 284 -13.86 -4.22 -12.13
N GLY A 285 -13.12 -4.08 -13.22
CA GLY A 285 -12.03 -4.99 -13.57
C GLY A 285 -10.95 -5.11 -12.47
N CYS A 286 -10.65 -4.01 -11.77
CA CYS A 286 -9.70 -3.97 -10.65
C CYS A 286 -10.14 -4.78 -9.41
N ALA A 287 -11.43 -5.12 -9.25
CA ALA A 287 -11.91 -5.99 -8.18
C ALA A 287 -11.34 -7.42 -8.27
N ARG A 288 -10.73 -7.80 -9.41
CA ARG A 288 -10.00 -9.06 -9.60
C ARG A 288 -8.57 -9.04 -9.02
N SER A 289 -8.09 -7.85 -8.60
CA SER A 289 -6.80 -7.67 -7.91
C SER A 289 -7.00 -7.80 -6.39
N PRO A 290 -6.03 -8.33 -5.63
CA PRO A 290 -6.09 -8.33 -4.16
C PRO A 290 -5.85 -6.95 -3.55
N LYS A 291 -5.37 -5.96 -4.34
CA LYS A 291 -5.13 -4.59 -3.87
C LYS A 291 -6.44 -3.87 -3.56
N GLU A 292 -6.40 -3.00 -2.55
CA GLU A 292 -7.53 -2.14 -2.19
C GLU A 292 -7.95 -1.24 -3.35
N ASN A 293 -9.25 -1.08 -3.52
CA ASN A 293 -9.85 -0.24 -4.55
C ASN A 293 -11.26 0.20 -4.12
N GLY A 294 -11.90 1.08 -4.91
CA GLY A 294 -13.22 1.61 -4.56
C GLY A 294 -14.32 0.56 -4.36
N PHE A 295 -14.21 -0.60 -5.01
CA PHE A 295 -15.11 -1.72 -4.80
C PHE A 295 -15.08 -2.20 -3.34
N ASP A 296 -13.92 -2.22 -2.69
CA ASP A 296 -13.78 -2.62 -1.29
C ASP A 296 -14.54 -1.67 -0.36
N TRP A 297 -14.46 -0.37 -0.60
CA TRP A 297 -15.14 0.64 0.21
C TRP A 297 -16.66 0.44 0.21
N VAL A 298 -17.23 0.10 -0.94
CA VAL A 298 -18.66 -0.16 -1.07
C VAL A 298 -19.03 -1.53 -0.53
N LEU A 299 -18.25 -2.56 -0.87
CA LEU A 299 -18.51 -3.93 -0.42
C LEU A 299 -18.56 -4.03 1.11
N MET A 300 -17.57 -3.44 1.82
CA MET A 300 -17.54 -3.51 3.28
C MET A 300 -18.75 -2.83 3.92
N ARG A 301 -19.20 -1.68 3.39
CA ARG A 301 -20.43 -1.02 3.85
C ARG A 301 -21.65 -1.91 3.66
N LEU A 302 -21.79 -2.53 2.49
CA LEU A 302 -22.91 -3.43 2.19
C LEU A 302 -22.88 -4.69 3.08
N LEU A 303 -21.69 -5.26 3.32
CA LEU A 303 -21.53 -6.40 4.23
C LEU A 303 -21.94 -6.05 5.68
N ALA A 304 -21.71 -4.81 6.11
CA ALA A 304 -22.19 -4.30 7.40
C ALA A 304 -23.69 -3.94 7.40
N GLY A 305 -24.40 -4.13 6.28
CA GLY A 305 -25.80 -3.77 6.14
C GLY A 305 -26.03 -2.25 6.12
N LEU A 306 -25.01 -1.47 5.84
CA LEU A 306 -25.13 -0.02 5.69
C LEU A 306 -25.69 0.32 4.31
N PRO A 307 -26.63 1.26 4.19
CA PRO A 307 -27.07 1.75 2.90
C PRO A 307 -25.91 2.45 2.19
N VAL A 308 -25.83 2.25 0.87
CA VAL A 308 -24.92 2.98 -0.01
C VAL A 308 -25.76 3.67 -1.06
N SER A 309 -25.93 4.97 -0.95
CA SER A 309 -26.71 5.80 -1.86
C SER A 309 -25.81 6.41 -2.95
N ARG A 310 -26.45 7.01 -3.95
CA ARG A 310 -25.75 7.82 -4.95
C ARG A 310 -24.93 8.95 -4.30
N ALA A 311 -25.47 9.60 -3.26
CA ALA A 311 -24.77 10.68 -2.56
C ALA A 311 -23.50 10.16 -1.85
N ASP A 312 -23.58 8.97 -1.24
CA ASP A 312 -22.41 8.34 -0.61
C ASP A 312 -21.30 8.08 -1.63
N ILE A 313 -21.66 7.51 -2.80
CA ILE A 313 -20.67 7.20 -3.85
C ILE A 313 -20.05 8.48 -4.41
N THR A 314 -20.87 9.46 -4.77
CA THR A 314 -20.37 10.72 -5.35
C THR A 314 -19.54 11.54 -4.36
N GLY A 315 -19.75 11.35 -3.06
CA GLY A 315 -18.96 11.95 -1.98
C GLY A 315 -17.58 11.34 -1.75
N MET A 316 -17.24 10.22 -2.42
CA MET A 316 -15.94 9.53 -2.23
C MET A 316 -14.78 10.14 -3.01
N GLY A 317 -14.98 11.26 -3.74
CA GLY A 317 -13.97 11.81 -4.64
C GLY A 317 -12.70 12.31 -3.92
N VAL A 318 -12.85 13.00 -2.78
CA VAL A 318 -11.70 13.44 -2.00
C VAL A 318 -11.09 12.22 -1.27
N GLY A 319 -9.80 11.94 -1.55
CA GLY A 319 -9.12 10.73 -1.11
C GLY A 319 -9.40 9.50 -1.99
N GLY A 320 -10.21 9.64 -3.06
CA GLY A 320 -10.56 8.55 -3.98
C GLY A 320 -9.46 8.16 -4.97
N LEU A 321 -8.39 8.93 -5.11
CA LEU A 321 -7.22 8.52 -5.89
C LEU A 321 -6.30 7.68 -5.00
N LEU A 322 -6.48 6.35 -5.03
CA LEU A 322 -5.81 5.42 -4.13
C LEU A 322 -4.39 5.08 -4.57
N MET A 323 -4.20 4.88 -5.87
CA MET A 323 -2.89 4.57 -6.45
C MET A 323 -2.92 4.80 -7.96
N GLU A 324 -1.75 5.02 -8.54
CA GLU A 324 -1.61 4.96 -9.99
C GLU A 324 -1.71 3.49 -10.46
N ILE A 325 -2.56 3.25 -11.47
CA ILE A 325 -2.62 1.94 -12.13
C ILE A 325 -1.56 1.94 -13.22
N VAL A 326 -0.39 1.39 -12.91
CA VAL A 326 0.77 1.35 -13.83
C VAL A 326 0.49 0.64 -15.16
N THR A 327 -0.47 -0.30 -15.17
CA THR A 327 -0.89 -1.02 -16.38
C THR A 327 -1.93 -0.28 -17.20
N ARG A 328 -2.50 0.86 -16.69
CA ARG A 328 -3.47 1.63 -17.46
C ARG A 328 -2.80 2.22 -18.70
N PRO A 329 -3.38 2.03 -19.92
CA PRO A 329 -2.90 2.73 -21.11
C PRO A 329 -2.84 4.23 -20.85
N GLN A 330 -1.75 4.87 -21.22
CA GLN A 330 -1.67 6.34 -21.17
C GLN A 330 -2.82 6.94 -21.96
N PRO A 331 -3.41 8.08 -21.51
CA PRO A 331 -4.44 8.76 -22.30
C PRO A 331 -3.89 8.96 -23.70
N ARG A 332 -4.73 8.67 -24.70
CA ARG A 332 -4.47 8.68 -26.14
C ARG A 332 -3.41 9.71 -26.53
N SER A 333 -2.15 9.42 -26.30
CA SER A 333 -1.07 10.03 -27.04
C SER A 333 -1.28 9.59 -28.49
N GLU A 334 -1.09 10.51 -29.42
CA GLU A 334 -1.09 10.20 -30.86
C GLU A 334 -0.30 8.90 -31.07
N PRO A 335 -0.73 8.02 -31.99
CA PRO A 335 0.01 6.80 -32.28
C PRO A 335 1.46 7.21 -32.52
N VAL A 336 2.34 6.83 -31.59
CA VAL A 336 3.78 7.02 -31.77
C VAL A 336 4.09 6.24 -33.04
N PRO A 337 4.55 6.89 -34.13
CA PRO A 337 4.93 6.16 -35.31
C PRO A 337 5.94 5.08 -34.88
N GLU A 338 5.99 3.95 -35.54
CA GLU A 338 6.85 2.76 -35.28
C GLU A 338 8.36 3.06 -35.18
N LYS A 339 8.76 4.14 -34.53
CA LYS A 339 10.11 4.36 -34.05
C LYS A 339 10.33 3.40 -32.91
N GLY A 340 11.18 2.44 -33.14
CA GLY A 340 11.52 1.37 -32.20
C GLY A 340 11.68 1.89 -30.77
N ARG A 341 11.06 1.19 -29.81
CA ARG A 341 11.09 1.52 -28.38
C ARG A 341 12.53 1.70 -27.91
N ARG A 342 12.81 2.78 -27.22
CA ARG A 342 14.15 3.14 -26.75
C ARG A 342 14.37 2.58 -25.35
N ILE A 343 15.09 1.48 -25.26
CA ILE A 343 15.45 0.83 -23.99
C ILE A 343 16.93 1.05 -23.73
N ALA A 344 17.29 1.64 -22.58
CA ALA A 344 18.67 1.73 -22.14
C ALA A 344 19.12 0.40 -21.53
N ALA A 345 20.41 0.03 -21.68
CA ALA A 345 20.98 -1.08 -20.92
C ALA A 345 21.72 -0.55 -19.71
N LEU A 346 21.41 -1.08 -18.54
CA LEU A 346 22.13 -0.82 -17.29
C LEU A 346 22.92 -2.07 -16.94
N VAL A 347 24.25 -1.99 -16.87
CA VAL A 347 25.11 -3.06 -16.40
C VAL A 347 25.56 -2.73 -14.98
N LEU A 348 25.06 -3.47 -13.99
CA LEU A 348 25.42 -3.27 -12.59
C LEU A 348 26.76 -3.94 -12.31
N ALA A 349 27.77 -3.12 -11.98
CA ALA A 349 29.16 -3.50 -11.78
C ALA A 349 29.79 -2.81 -10.57
N ALA A 350 29.03 -2.60 -9.49
CA ALA A 350 29.45 -1.87 -8.29
C ALA A 350 29.69 -2.78 -7.06
N GLY A 351 29.46 -4.09 -7.16
CA GLY A 351 29.51 -5.03 -6.03
C GLY A 351 30.91 -5.31 -5.49
N SER A 352 30.99 -5.54 -4.15
CA SER A 352 32.25 -5.75 -3.44
C SER A 352 32.83 -7.17 -3.50
N SER A 353 32.14 -8.11 -4.17
CA SER A 353 32.62 -9.50 -4.41
C SER A 353 33.06 -10.29 -3.15
N THR A 354 32.46 -10.03 -2.00
CA THR A 354 32.90 -10.54 -0.68
C THR A 354 33.03 -12.06 -0.58
N ARG A 355 32.27 -12.81 -1.40
CA ARG A 355 32.27 -14.29 -1.41
C ARG A 355 33.40 -14.89 -2.28
N MET A 356 34.06 -14.08 -3.11
CA MET A 356 35.20 -14.48 -3.95
C MET A 356 36.56 -14.32 -3.25
N GLY A 357 36.58 -13.98 -1.97
CA GLY A 357 37.81 -13.73 -1.21
C GLY A 357 38.50 -12.42 -1.61
N ALA A 358 39.78 -12.47 -1.93
CA ALA A 358 40.58 -11.28 -2.29
C ALA A 358 40.44 -10.84 -3.77
N ILE A 359 39.71 -11.60 -4.58
CA ILE A 359 39.58 -11.33 -6.02
C ILE A 359 38.24 -10.65 -6.31
N ASN A 360 38.28 -9.49 -6.96
CA ASN A 360 37.06 -8.88 -7.48
C ASN A 360 36.54 -9.70 -8.68
N LYS A 361 35.37 -10.35 -8.52
CA LYS A 361 34.78 -11.21 -9.56
C LYS A 361 34.61 -10.53 -10.92
N LEU A 362 34.30 -9.22 -10.93
CA LEU A 362 34.00 -8.48 -12.16
C LEU A 362 35.23 -8.35 -13.08
N ILE A 363 36.42 -8.40 -12.52
CA ILE A 363 37.68 -8.37 -13.29
C ILE A 363 38.34 -9.74 -13.43
N ALA A 364 37.72 -10.79 -12.88
CA ALA A 364 38.17 -12.16 -13.14
C ALA A 364 37.95 -12.52 -14.63
N GLU A 365 38.89 -13.24 -15.22
CA GLU A 365 38.92 -13.46 -16.67
C GLU A 365 38.45 -14.86 -17.10
N ILE A 366 37.60 -14.87 -18.11
CA ILE A 366 37.25 -16.07 -18.87
C ILE A 366 37.71 -15.85 -20.33
N GLY A 367 38.52 -16.75 -20.86
CA GLY A 367 39.08 -16.64 -22.22
C GLY A 367 39.87 -15.33 -22.41
N GLY A 368 40.57 -14.82 -21.38
CA GLY A 368 41.32 -13.58 -21.43
C GLY A 368 40.50 -12.29 -21.38
N LYS A 369 39.19 -12.39 -21.09
CA LYS A 369 38.30 -11.21 -20.95
C LYS A 369 37.72 -11.13 -19.56
N PRO A 370 37.75 -9.97 -18.88
CA PRO A 370 37.07 -9.74 -17.62
C PRO A 370 35.55 -10.00 -17.72
N LEU A 371 34.91 -10.56 -16.67
CA LEU A 371 33.47 -10.85 -16.66
C LEU A 371 32.63 -9.60 -16.99
N VAL A 372 32.95 -8.47 -16.37
CA VAL A 372 32.24 -7.21 -16.64
C VAL A 372 32.36 -6.76 -18.10
N ARG A 373 33.51 -7.05 -18.74
CA ARG A 373 33.71 -6.73 -20.15
C ARG A 373 32.86 -7.62 -21.05
N ILE A 374 32.76 -8.91 -20.76
CA ILE A 374 31.88 -9.82 -21.47
C ILE A 374 30.43 -9.32 -21.40
N ALA A 375 29.92 -9.03 -20.21
CA ALA A 375 28.55 -8.52 -20.02
C ALA A 375 28.31 -7.19 -20.76
N ALA A 376 29.26 -6.25 -20.70
CA ALA A 376 29.16 -4.96 -21.38
C ALA A 376 29.20 -5.09 -22.91
N GLU A 377 30.03 -5.99 -23.46
CA GLU A 377 30.11 -6.28 -24.91
C GLU A 377 28.77 -6.89 -25.39
N GLN A 378 28.14 -7.80 -24.63
CA GLN A 378 26.82 -8.33 -24.95
C GLN A 378 25.72 -7.25 -24.92
N ALA A 379 25.73 -6.40 -23.93
CA ALA A 379 24.81 -5.25 -23.87
C ALA A 379 25.03 -4.29 -25.06
N LEU A 380 26.30 -4.05 -25.44
CA LEU A 380 26.64 -3.25 -26.62
C LEU A 380 26.25 -3.90 -27.94
N ALA A 381 26.23 -5.21 -28.06
CA ALA A 381 25.80 -5.94 -29.26
C ALA A 381 24.27 -5.96 -29.39
N SER A 382 23.50 -5.75 -28.28
CA SER A 382 22.04 -5.75 -28.28
C SER A 382 21.45 -4.46 -28.88
N ARG A 383 20.13 -4.43 -29.03
CA ARG A 383 19.34 -3.23 -29.42
C ARG A 383 19.18 -2.22 -28.32
N ALA A 384 19.49 -2.57 -27.06
CA ALA A 384 19.33 -1.67 -25.91
C ALA A 384 20.41 -0.58 -25.91
N LYS A 385 20.01 0.68 -26.03
CA LYS A 385 20.91 1.85 -26.11
C LYS A 385 20.33 3.04 -25.31
N PRO A 386 21.18 3.86 -24.67
CA PRO A 386 22.62 3.69 -24.49
C PRO A 386 22.95 2.58 -23.48
N VAL A 387 24.22 2.14 -23.47
CA VAL A 387 24.74 1.23 -22.44
C VAL A 387 25.39 2.04 -21.33
N ILE A 388 24.89 1.87 -20.11
CA ILE A 388 25.32 2.56 -18.90
C ILE A 388 25.89 1.52 -17.94
N VAL A 389 27.11 1.70 -17.49
CA VAL A 389 27.76 0.82 -16.51
C VAL A 389 27.83 1.53 -15.17
N VAL A 390 27.22 0.91 -14.16
CA VAL A 390 27.25 1.42 -12.78
C VAL A 390 28.46 0.84 -12.06
N THR A 391 29.42 1.67 -11.69
CA THR A 391 30.65 1.29 -10.99
C THR A 391 30.58 1.71 -9.51
N GLY A 392 31.40 1.11 -8.66
CA GLY A 392 31.44 1.40 -7.22
C GLY A 392 32.72 0.85 -6.58
N HIS A 393 32.68 -0.37 -6.04
CA HIS A 393 33.86 -1.01 -5.47
C HIS A 393 34.96 -1.20 -6.54
N GLU A 394 36.19 -0.82 -6.20
CA GLU A 394 37.35 -0.84 -7.12
C GLU A 394 37.06 -0.19 -8.49
N ARG A 395 36.34 0.91 -8.49
CA ARG A 395 35.87 1.64 -9.66
C ARG A 395 36.92 1.74 -10.77
N GLU A 396 38.13 2.21 -10.43
CA GLU A 396 39.19 2.45 -11.42
C GLU A 396 39.60 1.15 -12.17
N ARG A 397 39.63 0.03 -11.45
CA ARG A 397 39.96 -1.28 -12.03
C ARG A 397 38.85 -1.78 -12.96
N VAL A 398 37.59 -1.59 -12.57
CA VAL A 398 36.44 -1.97 -13.38
C VAL A 398 36.34 -1.09 -14.63
N GLU A 399 36.53 0.22 -14.51
CA GLU A 399 36.55 1.14 -15.66
C GLU A 399 37.74 0.86 -16.61
N ALA A 400 38.91 0.52 -16.07
CA ALA A 400 40.06 0.10 -16.89
C ALA A 400 39.77 -1.20 -17.66
N ALA A 401 39.09 -2.17 -17.06
CA ALA A 401 38.68 -3.41 -17.74
C ALA A 401 37.72 -3.16 -18.92
N LEU A 402 37.03 -2.05 -18.95
CA LEU A 402 36.09 -1.62 -19.99
C LEU A 402 36.67 -0.58 -20.95
N ALA A 403 37.96 -0.28 -20.84
CA ALA A 403 38.60 0.72 -21.69
C ALA A 403 38.39 0.42 -23.19
N GLY A 404 38.08 1.47 -23.95
CA GLY A 404 37.81 1.39 -25.40
C GLY A 404 36.38 0.97 -25.79
N LEU A 405 35.52 0.62 -24.84
CA LEU A 405 34.10 0.37 -25.11
C LEU A 405 33.27 1.67 -25.07
N PRO A 406 32.29 1.86 -25.99
CA PRO A 406 31.45 3.06 -26.03
C PRO A 406 30.32 2.95 -24.99
N VAL A 407 30.70 2.87 -23.71
CA VAL A 407 29.78 2.82 -22.55
C VAL A 407 29.84 4.12 -21.78
N ARG A 408 28.72 4.46 -21.08
CA ARG A 408 28.68 5.58 -20.14
C ARG A 408 28.85 5.05 -18.72
N PHE A 409 29.82 5.58 -18.00
CA PHE A 409 30.03 5.23 -16.60
C PHE A 409 29.20 6.09 -15.66
N VAL A 410 28.69 5.47 -14.60
CA VAL A 410 28.01 6.12 -13.47
C VAL A 410 28.58 5.55 -12.19
N ASN A 411 29.17 6.42 -11.36
CA ASN A 411 29.71 6.00 -10.06
C ASN A 411 28.59 5.95 -9.02
N ASN A 412 28.51 4.83 -8.30
CA ASN A 412 27.71 4.71 -7.08
C ASN A 412 28.63 4.80 -5.86
N PRO A 413 28.66 5.91 -5.12
CA PRO A 413 29.49 6.04 -3.91
C PRO A 413 28.95 5.16 -2.76
N ASP A 414 27.65 4.89 -2.76
CA ASP A 414 26.93 4.16 -1.71
C ASP A 414 26.83 2.66 -2.01
N TYR A 415 27.75 2.10 -2.80
CA TYR A 415 27.72 0.69 -3.22
C TYR A 415 27.70 -0.31 -2.05
N ALA A 416 28.21 0.09 -0.89
CA ALA A 416 28.20 -0.72 0.33
C ALA A 416 26.79 -0.96 0.90
N GLU A 417 25.80 -0.14 0.53
CA GLU A 417 24.40 -0.31 0.93
C GLU A 417 23.68 -1.44 0.17
N GLY A 418 24.36 -2.08 -0.79
CA GLY A 418 23.84 -3.23 -1.54
C GLY A 418 23.36 -2.92 -2.95
N LEU A 419 22.75 -3.92 -3.60
CA LEU A 419 22.34 -3.88 -5.00
C LEU A 419 21.33 -2.75 -5.29
N GLY A 420 20.49 -2.41 -4.32
CA GLY A 420 19.47 -1.35 -4.44
C GLY A 420 20.08 0.02 -4.74
N SER A 421 21.19 0.40 -4.08
CA SER A 421 21.86 1.68 -4.31
C SER A 421 22.46 1.77 -5.73
N SER A 422 23.01 0.67 -6.24
CA SER A 422 23.53 0.60 -7.62
C SER A 422 22.42 0.69 -8.66
N LEU A 423 21.28 0.07 -8.40
CA LEU A 423 20.11 0.18 -9.27
C LEU A 423 19.59 1.61 -9.33
N LYS A 424 19.47 2.29 -8.18
CA LYS A 424 19.08 3.72 -8.12
C LYS A 424 20.01 4.60 -8.94
N SER A 425 21.33 4.47 -8.75
CA SER A 425 22.33 5.24 -9.50
C SER A 425 22.22 5.01 -11.01
N GLY A 426 21.98 3.77 -11.43
CA GLY A 426 21.75 3.41 -12.83
C GLY A 426 20.46 4.02 -13.38
N ILE A 427 19.35 3.87 -12.69
CA ILE A 427 18.03 4.39 -13.12
C ILE A 427 18.04 5.91 -13.23
N ALA A 428 18.68 6.61 -12.29
CA ALA A 428 18.82 8.07 -12.33
C ALA A 428 19.58 8.57 -13.56
N ALA A 429 20.45 7.74 -14.14
CA ALA A 429 21.25 8.09 -15.31
C ALA A 429 20.59 7.73 -16.66
N VAL A 430 19.46 7.05 -16.65
CA VAL A 430 18.71 6.70 -17.87
C VAL A 430 18.17 7.96 -18.54
N PRO A 431 18.42 8.17 -19.85
CA PRO A 431 17.94 9.34 -20.57
C PRO A 431 16.43 9.53 -20.46
N ALA A 432 15.98 10.80 -20.42
CA ALA A 432 14.56 11.12 -20.25
C ALA A 432 13.68 10.57 -21.39
N GLU A 433 14.24 10.44 -22.57
CA GLU A 433 13.58 9.94 -23.77
C GLU A 433 13.51 8.40 -23.87
N ALA A 434 14.14 7.65 -22.96
CA ALA A 434 14.04 6.18 -22.96
C ALA A 434 12.69 5.73 -22.40
N ASP A 435 12.06 4.75 -23.03
CA ASP A 435 10.76 4.17 -22.60
C ASP A 435 10.93 3.21 -21.42
N GLY A 436 12.16 2.71 -21.21
CA GLY A 436 12.51 1.79 -20.15
C GLY A 436 14.00 1.50 -20.07
N ALA A 437 14.37 0.59 -19.20
CA ALA A 437 15.72 0.10 -19.05
C ALA A 437 15.75 -1.41 -18.84
N ILE A 438 16.73 -2.08 -19.44
CA ILE A 438 17.07 -3.47 -19.13
C ILE A 438 18.22 -3.49 -18.13
N VAL A 439 18.02 -4.17 -17.01
CA VAL A 439 19.02 -4.27 -15.94
C VAL A 439 19.76 -5.59 -16.07
N CYS A 440 21.01 -5.51 -16.48
CA CYS A 440 21.95 -6.61 -16.60
C CYS A 440 22.90 -6.64 -15.40
N LEU A 441 23.35 -7.82 -15.01
CA LEU A 441 24.36 -7.99 -13.97
C LEU A 441 25.73 -8.22 -14.60
N GLY A 442 26.75 -7.55 -14.10
CA GLY A 442 28.12 -7.63 -14.62
C GLY A 442 28.83 -8.97 -14.38
N ASP A 443 28.24 -9.84 -13.58
CA ASP A 443 28.70 -11.18 -13.19
C ASP A 443 27.92 -12.34 -13.84
N MET A 444 27.12 -12.05 -14.87
CA MET A 444 26.37 -13.05 -15.65
C MET A 444 26.89 -13.15 -17.09
N PRO A 445 28.06 -13.77 -17.33
CA PRO A 445 28.73 -13.77 -18.63
C PRO A 445 28.02 -14.63 -19.69
N GLN A 446 27.10 -15.49 -19.31
CA GLN A 446 26.32 -16.33 -20.22
C GLN A 446 25.10 -15.63 -20.82
N VAL A 447 24.75 -14.43 -20.32
CA VAL A 447 23.68 -13.59 -20.86
C VAL A 447 24.18 -12.97 -22.17
N ASP A 448 23.69 -13.45 -23.29
CA ASP A 448 24.06 -12.96 -24.62
C ASP A 448 23.13 -11.84 -25.12
N HIS A 449 23.54 -11.18 -26.20
CA HIS A 449 22.74 -10.10 -26.80
C HIS A 449 21.41 -10.59 -27.38
N GLN A 450 21.30 -11.88 -27.78
CA GLN A 450 20.05 -12.43 -28.31
C GLN A 450 19.00 -12.56 -27.22
N LEU A 451 19.40 -12.97 -26.01
CA LEU A 451 18.53 -12.98 -24.84
C LEU A 451 18.08 -11.57 -24.50
N ILE A 452 19.00 -10.59 -24.48
CA ILE A 452 18.67 -9.19 -24.22
C ILE A 452 17.65 -8.70 -25.25
N ASP A 453 17.87 -8.94 -26.53
CA ASP A 453 16.98 -8.53 -27.62
C ASP A 453 15.61 -9.20 -27.55
N LYS A 454 15.56 -10.48 -27.15
CA LYS A 454 14.32 -11.23 -26.95
C LYS A 454 13.45 -10.60 -25.85
N LEU A 455 14.06 -10.18 -24.73
CA LEU A 455 13.38 -9.51 -23.65
C LEU A 455 12.92 -8.10 -24.03
N VAL A 456 13.78 -7.34 -24.72
CA VAL A 456 13.43 -6.02 -25.25
C VAL A 456 12.27 -6.09 -26.25
N ALA A 457 12.24 -7.11 -27.10
CA ALA A 457 11.15 -7.32 -28.06
C ALA A 457 9.81 -7.68 -27.39
N ALA A 458 9.85 -8.32 -26.23
CA ALA A 458 8.65 -8.66 -25.46
C ALA A 458 8.10 -7.48 -24.63
N PHE A 459 8.84 -6.38 -24.51
CA PHE A 459 8.42 -5.19 -23.81
C PHE A 459 7.36 -4.44 -24.61
N ASP A 460 6.14 -4.33 -24.06
CA ASP A 460 5.00 -3.66 -24.68
C ASP A 460 4.12 -2.93 -23.68
N PRO A 461 4.41 -1.64 -23.37
CA PRO A 461 3.64 -0.86 -22.42
C PRO A 461 2.16 -0.69 -22.80
N GLU A 462 1.82 -0.76 -24.08
CA GLU A 462 0.44 -0.63 -24.54
C GLU A 462 -0.40 -1.88 -24.25
N ARG A 463 0.29 -3.05 -24.20
CA ARG A 463 -0.32 -4.34 -23.84
C ARG A 463 -0.02 -4.77 -22.42
N SER A 464 0.30 -3.83 -21.54
CA SER A 464 0.61 -4.08 -20.13
C SER A 464 1.87 -4.93 -19.88
N ALA A 465 2.72 -5.13 -20.87
CA ALA A 465 4.02 -5.78 -20.72
C ALA A 465 5.06 -4.75 -20.25
N LEU A 466 4.95 -4.33 -19.00
CA LEU A 466 5.75 -3.24 -18.42
C LEU A 466 7.02 -3.72 -17.71
N VAL A 467 7.03 -4.97 -17.26
CA VAL A 467 8.19 -5.65 -16.69
C VAL A 467 8.35 -6.96 -17.43
N VAL A 468 9.52 -7.21 -18.01
CA VAL A 468 9.80 -8.45 -18.74
C VAL A 468 10.92 -9.20 -18.05
N VAL A 469 10.64 -10.45 -17.68
CA VAL A 469 11.59 -11.33 -16.97
C VAL A 469 11.82 -12.62 -17.75
N PRO A 470 13.06 -13.11 -17.88
CA PRO A 470 13.31 -14.44 -18.41
C PRO A 470 12.88 -15.51 -17.41
N THR A 471 12.41 -16.65 -17.92
CA THR A 471 12.08 -17.80 -17.08
C THR A 471 12.66 -19.08 -17.67
N PHE A 472 13.27 -19.89 -16.80
CA PHE A 472 13.72 -21.23 -17.11
C PHE A 472 13.23 -22.18 -16.01
N ASP A 473 12.58 -23.26 -16.38
CA ASP A 473 11.97 -24.26 -15.48
C ASP A 473 11.12 -23.64 -14.37
N GLY A 474 10.31 -22.64 -14.75
CA GLY A 474 9.42 -21.91 -13.80
C GLY A 474 10.13 -20.94 -12.86
N ARG A 475 11.45 -20.78 -12.94
CA ARG A 475 12.24 -19.84 -12.13
C ARG A 475 12.51 -18.58 -12.92
N ARG A 476 12.28 -17.43 -12.31
CA ARG A 476 12.56 -16.10 -12.87
C ARG A 476 14.04 -15.75 -12.69
N GLY A 477 14.66 -15.20 -13.76
CA GLY A 477 16.06 -14.82 -13.79
C GLY A 477 16.33 -13.36 -14.16
N ASN A 478 17.55 -13.09 -14.58
CA ASN A 478 18.03 -11.81 -15.11
C ASN A 478 18.49 -12.00 -16.57
N PRO A 479 18.57 -10.90 -17.36
CA PRO A 479 18.27 -9.51 -17.04
C PRO A 479 16.77 -9.22 -17.02
N VAL A 480 16.38 -8.08 -16.42
CA VAL A 480 14.97 -7.66 -16.32
C VAL A 480 14.75 -6.33 -17.02
N VAL A 481 13.75 -6.26 -17.90
CA VAL A 481 13.32 -5.00 -18.52
C VAL A 481 12.29 -4.32 -17.62
N TRP A 482 12.49 -3.05 -17.38
CA TRP A 482 11.61 -2.21 -16.59
C TRP A 482 11.11 -1.03 -17.40
N SER A 483 9.80 -0.82 -17.45
CA SER A 483 9.21 0.40 -17.98
C SER A 483 9.62 1.61 -17.13
N ARG A 484 9.75 2.77 -17.76
CA ARG A 484 9.95 4.06 -17.07
C ARG A 484 8.92 4.31 -15.98
N ARG A 485 7.70 3.78 -16.10
CA ARG A 485 6.65 3.89 -15.08
C ARG A 485 7.06 3.36 -13.70
N PHE A 486 8.02 2.43 -13.64
CA PHE A 486 8.55 1.87 -12.40
C PHE A 486 9.78 2.59 -11.87
N PHE A 487 10.31 3.60 -12.57
CA PHE A 487 11.56 4.26 -12.14
C PHE A 487 11.42 4.93 -10.78
N HIS A 488 10.26 5.52 -10.48
CA HIS A 488 10.00 6.08 -9.16
C HIS A 488 10.07 4.99 -8.06
N ASP A 489 9.43 3.85 -8.28
CA ASP A 489 9.43 2.74 -7.33
C ASP A 489 10.83 2.14 -7.18
N LEU A 490 11.57 1.98 -8.29
CA LEU A 490 12.96 1.51 -8.29
C LEU A 490 13.88 2.47 -7.53
N MET A 491 13.64 3.78 -7.60
CA MET A 491 14.36 4.80 -6.84
C MET A 491 14.06 4.77 -5.32
N SER A 492 12.95 4.18 -4.91
CA SER A 492 12.54 4.07 -3.49
C SER A 492 13.02 2.79 -2.80
N ILE A 493 13.63 1.84 -3.52
CA ILE A 493 14.14 0.57 -2.97
C ILE A 493 15.26 0.85 -1.96
N ASN A 494 15.25 0.18 -0.79
CA ASN A 494 16.30 0.25 0.20
C ASN A 494 16.88 -1.14 0.50
N GLY A 495 18.19 -1.18 0.78
CA GLY A 495 18.92 -2.40 1.16
C GLY A 495 19.22 -3.36 -0.01
N ASP A 496 19.58 -4.60 0.33
CA ASP A 496 20.10 -5.62 -0.60
C ASP A 496 19.00 -6.49 -1.28
N ILE A 497 17.73 -6.13 -1.08
CA ILE A 497 16.60 -6.98 -1.53
C ILE A 497 16.38 -6.92 -3.05
N GLY A 498 16.97 -5.95 -3.74
CA GLY A 498 16.78 -5.72 -5.18
C GLY A 498 15.31 -5.45 -5.53
N ALA A 499 14.97 -5.49 -6.84
CA ALA A 499 13.63 -5.17 -7.34
C ALA A 499 12.65 -6.37 -7.35
N ARG A 500 13.01 -7.54 -6.78
CA ARG A 500 12.16 -8.76 -6.82
C ARG A 500 10.80 -8.58 -6.19
N HIS A 501 10.70 -7.80 -5.13
CA HIS A 501 9.41 -7.53 -4.46
C HIS A 501 8.45 -6.74 -5.36
N LEU A 502 8.96 -5.83 -6.21
CA LEU A 502 8.13 -5.09 -7.17
C LEU A 502 7.52 -6.03 -8.22
N ILE A 503 8.29 -7.03 -8.69
CA ILE A 503 7.78 -8.04 -9.61
C ILE A 503 6.60 -8.80 -8.99
N GLY A 504 6.68 -9.12 -7.70
CA GLY A 504 5.59 -9.75 -6.97
C GLY A 504 4.37 -8.83 -6.77
N SER A 505 4.62 -7.56 -6.46
CA SER A 505 3.58 -6.55 -6.20
C SER A 505 2.79 -6.14 -7.46
N TYR A 506 3.40 -6.27 -8.64
CA TYR A 506 2.82 -5.86 -9.93
C TYR A 506 2.73 -7.02 -10.92
N ALA A 507 2.30 -8.20 -10.45
CA ALA A 507 2.22 -9.42 -11.26
C ALA A 507 1.42 -9.24 -12.58
N GLU A 508 0.46 -8.34 -12.60
CA GLU A 508 -0.35 -7.99 -13.77
C GLU A 508 0.42 -7.23 -14.86
N ALA A 509 1.56 -6.62 -14.50
CA ALA A 509 2.43 -5.87 -15.40
C ALA A 509 3.63 -6.70 -15.88
N VAL A 510 3.77 -7.94 -15.38
CA VAL A 510 4.92 -8.81 -15.63
C VAL A 510 4.63 -9.78 -16.77
N VAL A 511 5.51 -9.78 -17.76
CA VAL A 511 5.54 -10.80 -18.81
C VAL A 511 6.74 -11.71 -18.59
N GLU A 512 6.48 -13.00 -18.51
CA GLU A 512 7.49 -14.05 -18.41
C GLU A 512 7.86 -14.55 -19.80
N VAL A 513 9.15 -14.51 -20.14
CA VAL A 513 9.68 -14.98 -21.41
C VAL A 513 10.44 -16.28 -21.20
N PRO A 514 9.92 -17.41 -21.65
CA PRO A 514 10.66 -18.68 -21.58
C PRO A 514 11.97 -18.62 -22.37
N VAL A 515 13.07 -19.05 -21.74
CA VAL A 515 14.40 -19.09 -22.34
C VAL A 515 14.95 -20.51 -22.29
N ALA A 516 15.89 -20.82 -23.17
CA ALA A 516 16.58 -22.10 -23.19
C ALA A 516 17.81 -22.04 -22.28
N GLY A 517 18.02 -23.06 -21.44
CA GLY A 517 19.16 -23.15 -20.55
C GLY A 517 19.14 -22.22 -19.34
N GLU A 518 20.15 -22.34 -18.51
CA GLU A 518 20.27 -21.68 -17.21
C GLU A 518 20.98 -20.32 -17.25
N ALA A 519 21.37 -19.80 -18.42
CA ALA A 519 22.12 -18.55 -18.56
C ALA A 519 21.49 -17.36 -17.82
N ALA A 520 20.16 -17.29 -17.79
CA ALA A 520 19.41 -16.26 -17.07
C ALA A 520 19.37 -16.46 -15.53
N LEU A 521 19.78 -17.62 -15.03
CA LEU A 521 19.75 -17.98 -13.60
C LEU A 521 21.13 -18.08 -12.98
N THR A 522 22.19 -18.09 -13.80
CA THR A 522 23.57 -18.38 -13.37
C THR A 522 24.36 -17.08 -13.22
N ASP A 523 24.66 -16.72 -11.99
CA ASP A 523 25.59 -15.67 -11.59
C ASP A 523 26.89 -16.26 -11.03
N VAL A 524 27.97 -15.52 -11.19
CA VAL A 524 29.29 -15.90 -10.67
C VAL A 524 29.49 -15.26 -9.30
N ASP A 525 29.19 -16.03 -8.23
CA ASP A 525 29.27 -15.53 -6.85
C ASP A 525 30.40 -16.18 -6.03
N THR A 526 30.84 -17.38 -6.42
CA THR A 526 31.87 -18.15 -5.70
C THR A 526 32.97 -18.65 -6.63
N PRO A 527 34.16 -19.02 -6.13
CA PRO A 527 35.22 -19.63 -6.95
C PRO A 527 34.77 -20.90 -7.69
N GLU A 528 33.87 -21.68 -7.08
CA GLU A 528 33.32 -22.90 -7.67
C GLU A 528 32.39 -22.56 -8.85
N SER A 529 31.47 -21.59 -8.68
CA SER A 529 30.59 -21.14 -9.78
C SER A 529 31.40 -20.50 -10.92
N PHE A 530 32.46 -19.74 -10.58
CA PHE A 530 33.38 -19.19 -11.57
C PHE A 530 34.05 -20.30 -12.41
N SER A 531 34.58 -21.34 -11.74
CA SER A 531 35.27 -22.46 -12.43
C SER A 531 34.31 -23.24 -13.31
N ALA A 532 33.07 -23.45 -12.87
CA ALA A 532 32.04 -24.15 -13.64
C ALA A 532 31.66 -23.36 -14.92
N VAL A 533 31.33 -22.08 -14.76
CA VAL A 533 30.98 -21.19 -15.90
C VAL A 533 32.14 -21.02 -16.87
N LYS A 534 33.36 -20.90 -16.34
CA LYS A 534 34.57 -20.83 -17.18
C LYS A 534 34.72 -22.08 -18.06
N ALA A 535 34.60 -23.27 -17.46
CA ALA A 535 34.73 -24.53 -18.20
C ALA A 535 33.60 -24.74 -19.21
N GLU A 536 32.44 -24.15 -19.04
CA GLU A 536 31.32 -24.20 -19.96
C GLU A 536 31.55 -23.26 -21.15
N ILE A 537 31.94 -22.01 -20.89
CA ILE A 537 32.21 -21.02 -21.96
C ILE A 537 33.42 -21.41 -22.81
N GLU A 538 34.47 -21.98 -22.21
CA GLU A 538 35.67 -22.41 -22.94
C GLU A 538 35.46 -23.70 -23.76
N ARG A 539 34.34 -24.42 -23.51
CA ARG A 539 33.93 -25.61 -24.30
C ARG A 539 33.01 -25.29 -25.48
N ALA A 540 32.26 -24.18 -25.40
CA ALA A 540 31.32 -23.71 -26.41
C ALA A 540 32.04 -22.90 -27.50
#